data_2ec3277fe04fe0c43a42090bb71f7ec2
#
_entry.id   2ec3277fe04fe0c43a42090bb71f7ec2
#
_cell.length_a   1.000
_cell.length_b   1.000
_cell.length_c   1.000
_cell.angle_alpha   90.00
_cell.angle_beta   90.00
_cell.angle_gamma   90.00
#
_symmetry.space_group_name_H-M   'P 1'
#
loop_
_entity.id
_entity.type
_entity.pdbx_description
1 polymer ?
#
loop_
_entity_poly.entity_id
_entity_poly.type
_entity_poly.pdbx_seq_one_letter_code
_entity_poly.pdbx_strand_id
1 'polypeptide(L)'
;VQNQDVLLFVDNIFRFVQAGSEVATLLGRMPAAVGYQPTLADEMGQLQERITSTRGRSITSLQAVYVPADDYTDPAPFTTFTHLDATTELSRQVAALGIYPAVDPLASTSTILSPEVVGDHHYNVARRVQETLQRYKELQDIIAILGLDELSEEDRLIVNRARKVERFLSQPFYVAEVFTGLTGEYVPVAETVESFESNIDGELDEVPEQAYHNVGGVEQVLAKAKKLQES
;
A
#
# COMPACT_ATOMS: atom_id res chain seq x y z
N VAL A 1 27.63 19.30 13.68
CA VAL A 1 26.86 18.64 12.61
C VAL A 1 27.68 17.44 12.15
N GLN A 2 27.13 16.22 12.27
CA GLN A 2 27.90 14.97 12.08
C GLN A 2 28.10 14.57 10.62
N ASN A 3 27.57 15.34 9.66
CA ASN A 3 27.68 15.10 8.22
C ASN A 3 27.31 13.64 7.81
N GLN A 4 26.15 13.16 8.28
CA GLN A 4 25.64 11.80 8.07
C GLN A 4 24.23 11.84 7.47
N ASP A 5 23.87 10.80 6.71
CA ASP A 5 22.49 10.53 6.36
C ASP A 5 21.79 9.90 7.57
N VAL A 6 20.52 10.23 7.75
CA VAL A 6 19.73 9.82 8.91
C VAL A 6 18.48 9.09 8.47
N LEU A 7 18.20 7.97 9.11
CA LEU A 7 16.92 7.29 9.02
C LEU A 7 16.15 7.51 10.33
N LEU A 8 15.00 8.17 10.24
CA LEU A 8 14.15 8.53 11.37
C LEU A 8 12.90 7.64 11.39
N PHE A 9 12.67 6.96 12.50
CA PHE A 9 11.44 6.23 12.76
C PHE A 9 10.56 6.99 13.74
N VAL A 10 9.27 7.14 13.40
CA VAL A 10 8.26 7.77 14.27
C VAL A 10 7.10 6.81 14.46
N ASP A 11 6.90 6.34 15.67
CA ASP A 11 5.74 5.53 16.06
C ASP A 11 5.07 6.15 17.30
N ASN A 12 3.99 6.89 17.13
CA ASN A 12 3.44 7.31 15.83
C ASN A 12 3.20 8.82 15.85
N ILE A 13 3.15 9.43 14.69
CA ILE A 13 3.05 10.90 14.55
C ILE A 13 1.73 11.46 15.10
N PHE A 14 0.66 10.65 15.15
CA PHE A 14 -0.62 11.06 15.74
C PHE A 14 -0.47 11.51 17.21
N ARG A 15 0.45 10.92 17.97
CA ARG A 15 0.71 11.30 19.36
C ARG A 15 1.27 12.71 19.49
N PHE A 16 2.03 13.16 18.50
CA PHE A 16 2.49 14.56 18.43
C PHE A 16 1.30 15.53 18.29
N VAL A 17 0.35 15.21 17.41
CA VAL A 17 -0.88 16.00 17.24
C VAL A 17 -1.71 16.02 18.53
N GLN A 18 -1.87 14.87 19.15
CA GLN A 18 -2.63 14.74 20.41
C GLN A 18 -2.01 15.58 21.53
N ALA A 19 -0.69 15.54 21.69
CA ALA A 19 0.01 16.37 22.66
C ALA A 19 -0.19 17.87 22.39
N GLY A 20 -0.15 18.30 21.13
CA GLY A 20 -0.46 19.68 20.74
C GLY A 20 -1.89 20.11 21.13
N SER A 21 -2.86 19.22 20.94
CA SER A 21 -4.25 19.45 21.35
C SER A 21 -4.40 19.61 22.87
N GLU A 22 -3.72 18.78 23.65
CA GLU A 22 -3.72 18.85 25.12
C GLU A 22 -3.12 20.18 25.61
N VAL A 23 -1.97 20.59 25.04
CA VAL A 23 -1.33 21.87 25.37
C VAL A 23 -2.22 23.06 25.00
N ALA A 24 -2.85 23.03 23.82
CA ALA A 24 -3.78 24.09 23.41
C ALA A 24 -4.97 24.23 24.38
N THR A 25 -5.49 23.13 24.86
CA THR A 25 -6.58 23.08 25.84
C THR A 25 -6.13 23.69 27.18
N LEU A 26 -4.95 23.34 27.67
CA LEU A 26 -4.37 23.92 28.90
C LEU A 26 -4.14 25.43 28.80
N LEU A 27 -3.82 25.91 27.58
CA LEU A 27 -3.66 27.35 27.31
C LEU A 27 -4.97 28.07 27.06
N GLY A 28 -6.13 27.39 27.19
CA GLY A 28 -7.46 27.98 26.98
C GLY A 28 -7.73 28.39 25.53
N ARG A 29 -7.03 27.80 24.54
CA ARG A 29 -7.28 28.07 23.13
C ARG A 29 -8.57 27.42 22.68
N MET A 30 -9.37 28.14 21.89
CA MET A 30 -10.62 27.63 21.35
C MET A 30 -10.32 26.51 20.37
N PRO A 31 -10.91 25.31 20.51
CA PRO A 31 -10.66 24.18 19.59
C PRO A 31 -11.21 24.48 18.18
N ALA A 32 -10.51 23.97 17.19
CA ALA A 32 -10.95 23.96 15.80
C ALA A 32 -11.78 22.70 15.48
N ALA A 33 -11.86 22.31 14.22
CA ALA A 33 -12.62 21.15 13.79
C ALA A 33 -12.21 19.88 14.55
N VAL A 34 -13.20 19.06 14.91
CA VAL A 34 -13.05 17.77 15.62
C VAL A 34 -12.30 17.89 16.97
N GLY A 35 -12.19 19.10 17.51
CA GLY A 35 -11.53 19.34 18.79
C GLY A 35 -10.01 19.51 18.73
N TYR A 36 -9.42 19.55 17.55
CA TYR A 36 -8.00 19.81 17.38
C TYR A 36 -7.63 21.28 17.59
N GLN A 37 -6.35 21.53 17.86
CA GLN A 37 -5.80 22.88 17.98
C GLN A 37 -5.86 23.63 16.65
N PRO A 38 -6.14 24.95 16.68
CA PRO A 38 -6.15 25.76 15.46
C PRO A 38 -4.77 25.89 14.77
N THR A 39 -3.70 25.59 15.51
CA THR A 39 -2.30 25.64 15.07
C THR A 39 -1.80 24.29 14.54
N LEU A 40 -2.67 23.28 14.35
CA LEU A 40 -2.29 21.93 13.96
C LEU A 40 -1.39 21.90 12.70
N ALA A 41 -1.81 22.57 11.64
CA ALA A 41 -1.07 22.57 10.38
C ALA A 41 0.31 23.26 10.52
N ASP A 42 0.40 24.34 11.28
CA ASP A 42 1.65 25.05 11.55
C ASP A 42 2.61 24.19 12.38
N GLU A 43 2.13 23.58 13.46
CA GLU A 43 2.92 22.69 14.32
C GLU A 43 3.42 21.46 13.54
N MET A 44 2.57 20.84 12.74
CA MET A 44 2.93 19.71 11.86
C MET A 44 3.95 20.15 10.83
N GLY A 45 3.75 21.27 10.17
CA GLY A 45 4.68 21.84 9.19
C GLY A 45 6.06 22.10 9.79
N GLN A 46 6.14 22.71 10.98
CA GLN A 46 7.40 22.98 11.68
C GLN A 46 8.20 21.71 11.97
N LEU A 47 7.55 20.57 12.23
CA LEU A 47 8.21 19.30 12.43
C LEU A 47 8.60 18.65 11.09
N GLN A 48 7.64 18.50 10.18
CA GLN A 48 7.81 17.75 8.93
C GLN A 48 8.79 18.42 7.97
N GLU A 49 8.80 19.75 7.86
CA GLU A 49 9.73 20.50 6.99
C GLU A 49 11.21 20.39 7.41
N ARG A 50 11.48 19.85 8.59
CA ARG A 50 12.85 19.52 9.03
C ARG A 50 13.33 18.18 8.48
N ILE A 51 12.41 17.32 8.02
CA ILE A 51 12.71 16.04 7.40
C ILE A 51 12.94 16.30 5.92
N THR A 52 14.17 16.55 5.55
CA THR A 52 14.52 17.01 4.21
C THR A 52 15.90 16.57 3.79
N SER A 53 16.17 16.68 2.51
CA SER A 53 17.50 16.54 1.92
C SER A 53 18.17 17.90 1.80
N THR A 54 19.45 17.95 2.13
CA THR A 54 20.31 19.12 1.94
C THR A 54 21.44 18.77 0.98
N ARG A 55 22.31 19.74 0.66
CA ARG A 55 23.45 19.47 -0.21
C ARG A 55 24.37 18.40 0.41
N GLY A 56 24.27 17.18 -0.11
CA GLY A 56 25.10 16.03 0.23
C GLY A 56 24.64 15.20 1.43
N ARG A 57 23.49 15.50 2.04
CA ARG A 57 22.94 14.71 3.16
C ARG A 57 21.41 14.72 3.15
N SER A 58 20.83 13.66 3.72
CA SER A 58 19.38 13.48 3.77
C SER A 58 18.88 13.00 5.14
N ILE A 59 17.64 13.30 5.42
CA ILE A 59 16.84 12.65 6.47
C ILE A 59 15.71 11.91 5.77
N THR A 60 15.71 10.59 5.87
CA THR A 60 14.60 9.74 5.41
C THR A 60 13.78 9.33 6.62
N SER A 61 12.44 9.41 6.54
CA SER A 61 11.59 9.02 7.65
C SER A 61 10.64 7.87 7.27
N LEU A 62 10.40 6.99 8.26
CA LEU A 62 9.31 6.03 8.27
C LEU A 62 8.40 6.39 9.44
N GLN A 63 7.17 6.80 9.14
CA GLN A 63 6.23 7.32 10.13
C GLN A 63 4.99 6.44 10.15
N ALA A 64 4.69 5.87 11.33
CA ALA A 64 3.39 5.27 11.55
C ALA A 64 2.37 6.39 11.79
N VAL A 65 1.23 6.31 11.11
CA VAL A 65 0.13 7.26 11.22
C VAL A 65 -1.12 6.51 11.67
N TYR A 66 -1.59 6.83 12.88
CA TYR A 66 -2.89 6.33 13.32
C TYR A 66 -4.02 7.15 12.69
N VAL A 67 -4.98 6.44 12.11
CA VAL A 67 -6.16 7.03 11.47
C VAL A 67 -7.38 6.73 12.36
N PRO A 68 -7.89 7.73 13.11
CA PRO A 68 -9.04 7.52 13.99
C PRO A 68 -10.27 7.03 13.22
N ALA A 69 -10.88 5.94 13.69
CA ALA A 69 -12.08 5.34 13.09
C ALA A 69 -11.96 5.01 11.58
N ASP A 70 -10.75 4.80 11.08
CA ASP A 70 -10.45 4.61 9.65
C ASP A 70 -10.91 5.81 8.79
N ASP A 71 -11.04 7.00 9.38
CA ASP A 71 -11.44 8.24 8.71
C ASP A 71 -10.22 9.04 8.24
N TYR A 72 -9.86 8.89 6.98
CA TYR A 72 -8.76 9.62 6.34
C TYR A 72 -9.03 11.12 6.16
N THR A 73 -10.26 11.57 6.40
CA THR A 73 -10.64 12.99 6.38
C THR A 73 -10.46 13.67 7.74
N ASP A 74 -10.13 12.91 8.79
CA ASP A 74 -9.78 13.48 10.10
C ASP A 74 -8.59 14.44 9.93
N PRO A 75 -8.65 15.66 10.55
CA PRO A 75 -7.62 16.69 10.36
C PRO A 75 -6.20 16.25 10.68
N ALA A 76 -5.99 15.33 11.61
CA ALA A 76 -4.65 14.87 11.98
C ALA A 76 -3.97 14.04 10.88
N PRO A 77 -4.51 12.89 10.40
CA PRO A 77 -3.94 12.17 9.29
C PRO A 77 -3.95 13.00 8.00
N PHE A 78 -5.03 13.72 7.69
CA PHE A 78 -5.11 14.55 6.49
C PHE A 78 -3.96 15.56 6.40
N THR A 79 -3.68 16.30 7.47
CA THR A 79 -2.57 17.26 7.51
C THR A 79 -1.22 16.54 7.42
N THR A 80 -1.06 15.39 8.07
CA THR A 80 0.17 14.60 8.01
C THR A 80 0.47 14.16 6.59
N PHE A 81 -0.51 13.61 5.88
CA PHE A 81 -0.32 13.08 4.52
C PHE A 81 0.14 14.12 3.51
N THR A 82 -0.20 15.40 3.70
CA THR A 82 0.28 16.48 2.81
C THR A 82 1.81 16.66 2.83
N HIS A 83 2.48 16.17 3.86
CA HIS A 83 3.94 16.27 4.02
C HIS A 83 4.69 14.98 3.63
N LEU A 84 3.97 13.90 3.27
CA LEU A 84 4.58 12.61 2.97
C LEU A 84 4.81 12.44 1.47
N ASP A 85 5.98 11.92 1.11
CA ASP A 85 6.31 11.60 -0.28
C ASP A 85 5.71 10.27 -0.74
N ALA A 86 5.44 9.37 0.19
CA ALA A 86 4.78 8.10 -0.07
C ALA A 86 3.88 7.71 1.10
N THR A 87 2.75 7.09 0.78
CA THR A 87 1.82 6.54 1.75
C THR A 87 1.55 5.07 1.44
N THR A 88 1.58 4.23 2.47
CA THR A 88 1.16 2.84 2.41
C THR A 88 -0.07 2.69 3.29
N GLU A 89 -1.23 2.54 2.67
CA GLU A 89 -2.50 2.45 3.37
C GLU A 89 -2.86 0.99 3.68
N LEU A 90 -3.15 0.70 4.96
CA LEU A 90 -3.61 -0.60 5.40
C LEU A 90 -5.14 -0.63 5.43
N SER A 91 -5.73 -1.63 4.79
CA SER A 91 -7.17 -1.78 4.63
C SER A 91 -7.73 -2.98 5.40
N ARG A 92 -8.76 -2.75 6.22
CA ARG A 92 -9.49 -3.84 6.87
C ARG A 92 -10.23 -4.73 5.87
N GLN A 93 -10.64 -4.18 4.73
CA GLN A 93 -11.30 -4.93 3.67
C GLN A 93 -10.34 -5.93 3.04
N VAL A 94 -9.10 -5.50 2.76
CA VAL A 94 -8.03 -6.37 2.26
C VAL A 94 -7.68 -7.45 3.28
N ALA A 95 -7.58 -7.09 4.57
CA ALA A 95 -7.34 -8.05 5.65
C ALA A 95 -8.46 -9.10 5.76
N ALA A 96 -9.72 -8.71 5.55
CA ALA A 96 -10.86 -9.63 5.56
C ALA A 96 -10.82 -10.67 4.43
N LEU A 97 -10.12 -10.37 3.33
CA LEU A 97 -9.86 -11.33 2.24
C LEU A 97 -8.72 -12.30 2.54
N GLY A 98 -8.07 -12.16 3.70
CA GLY A 98 -6.91 -12.97 4.08
C GLY A 98 -5.62 -12.59 3.35
N ILE A 99 -5.55 -11.40 2.78
CA ILE A 99 -4.38 -10.87 2.07
C ILE A 99 -3.51 -10.10 3.07
N TYR A 100 -2.28 -10.55 3.25
CA TYR A 100 -1.30 -9.94 4.14
C TYR A 100 0.07 -9.83 3.44
N PRO A 101 0.77 -8.67 3.56
CA PRO A 101 0.35 -7.45 4.29
C PRO A 101 -0.92 -6.83 3.66
N ALA A 102 -1.82 -6.31 4.51
CA ALA A 102 -3.14 -5.85 4.08
C ALA A 102 -3.10 -4.43 3.48
N VAL A 103 -2.24 -4.23 2.51
CA VAL A 103 -2.03 -2.94 1.81
C VAL A 103 -3.09 -2.76 0.74
N ASP A 104 -3.72 -1.59 0.70
CA ASP A 104 -4.57 -1.18 -0.42
C ASP A 104 -3.71 -0.59 -1.54
N PRO A 105 -3.55 -1.27 -2.69
CA PRO A 105 -2.69 -0.81 -3.77
C PRO A 105 -3.26 0.37 -4.55
N LEU A 106 -4.57 0.63 -4.46
CA LEU A 106 -5.24 1.75 -5.13
C LEU A 106 -5.20 3.03 -4.30
N ALA A 107 -5.21 2.90 -2.98
CA ALA A 107 -5.15 4.03 -2.05
C ALA A 107 -3.70 4.44 -1.74
N SER A 108 -2.76 3.51 -1.81
CA SER A 108 -1.34 3.78 -1.55
C SER A 108 -0.69 4.56 -2.69
N THR A 109 0.16 5.52 -2.35
CA THR A 109 0.79 6.43 -3.33
C THR A 109 2.29 6.59 -3.09
N SER A 110 3.02 6.99 -4.16
CA SER A 110 4.42 7.36 -4.05
C SER A 110 4.78 8.40 -5.12
N THR A 111 5.45 9.48 -4.71
CA THR A 111 5.90 10.55 -5.63
C THR A 111 7.05 10.08 -6.53
N ILE A 112 7.82 9.07 -6.10
CA ILE A 112 8.90 8.50 -6.92
C ILE A 112 8.40 7.51 -7.99
N LEU A 113 7.11 7.15 -7.99
CA LEU A 113 6.53 6.36 -9.08
C LEU A 113 6.28 7.26 -10.29
N SER A 114 7.37 7.66 -10.93
CA SER A 114 7.38 8.45 -12.17
C SER A 114 8.40 7.86 -13.15
N PRO A 115 8.21 8.02 -14.48
CA PRO A 115 9.12 7.48 -15.49
C PRO A 115 10.57 7.96 -15.31
N GLU A 116 10.75 9.19 -14.84
CA GLU A 116 12.07 9.81 -14.65
C GLU A 116 12.87 9.15 -13.50
N VAL A 117 12.18 8.54 -12.53
CA VAL A 117 12.82 7.94 -11.35
C VAL A 117 12.92 6.43 -11.46
N VAL A 118 11.81 5.75 -11.76
CA VAL A 118 11.76 4.28 -11.78
C VAL A 118 11.95 3.69 -13.18
N GLY A 119 11.94 4.52 -14.22
CA GLY A 119 11.99 4.11 -15.61
C GLY A 119 10.60 3.77 -16.18
N ASP A 120 10.48 3.84 -17.52
CA ASP A 120 9.22 3.64 -18.23
C ASP A 120 8.62 2.25 -17.98
N HIS A 121 9.46 1.22 -17.96
CA HIS A 121 9.00 -0.18 -17.79
C HIS A 121 8.28 -0.36 -16.45
N HIS A 122 8.96 -0.06 -15.34
CA HIS A 122 8.36 -0.18 -13.99
C HIS A 122 7.09 0.68 -13.86
N TYR A 123 7.15 1.93 -14.32
CA TYR A 123 6.01 2.84 -14.28
C TYR A 123 4.80 2.28 -15.02
N ASN A 124 4.99 1.81 -16.27
CA ASN A 124 3.91 1.29 -17.09
C ASN A 124 3.30 0.02 -16.51
N VAL A 125 4.11 -0.91 -16.00
CA VAL A 125 3.60 -2.13 -15.34
C VAL A 125 2.77 -1.75 -14.11
N ALA A 126 3.27 -0.88 -13.25
CA ALA A 126 2.55 -0.44 -12.06
C ALA A 126 1.20 0.22 -12.41
N ARG A 127 1.17 1.07 -13.43
CA ARG A 127 -0.08 1.70 -13.91
C ARG A 127 -1.08 0.69 -14.44
N ARG A 128 -0.64 -0.26 -15.25
CA ARG A 128 -1.50 -1.34 -15.78
C ARG A 128 -2.07 -2.22 -14.67
N VAL A 129 -1.28 -2.52 -13.63
CA VAL A 129 -1.77 -3.24 -12.44
C VAL A 129 -2.87 -2.44 -11.75
N GLN A 130 -2.65 -1.14 -11.51
CA GLN A 130 -3.66 -0.27 -10.89
C GLN A 130 -4.93 -0.19 -11.72
N GLU A 131 -4.83 -0.03 -13.05
CA GLU A 131 -5.96 0.00 -13.97
C GLU A 131 -6.75 -1.31 -13.94
N THR A 132 -6.07 -2.45 -13.93
CA THR A 132 -6.70 -3.78 -13.83
C THR A 132 -7.47 -3.93 -12.51
N LEU A 133 -6.88 -3.54 -11.38
CA LEU A 133 -7.53 -3.60 -10.07
C LEU A 133 -8.68 -2.60 -9.96
N GLN A 134 -8.52 -1.40 -10.50
CA GLN A 134 -9.58 -0.39 -10.53
C GLN A 134 -10.77 -0.86 -11.35
N ARG A 135 -10.54 -1.43 -12.54
CA ARG A 135 -11.59 -2.00 -13.37
C ARG A 135 -12.32 -3.14 -12.67
N TYR A 136 -11.58 -4.00 -11.98
CA TYR A 136 -12.18 -5.08 -11.19
C TYR A 136 -13.08 -4.54 -10.08
N LYS A 137 -12.64 -3.51 -9.36
CA LYS A 137 -13.43 -2.85 -8.32
C LYS A 137 -14.75 -2.30 -8.86
N GLU A 138 -14.74 -1.69 -10.06
CA GLU A 138 -15.94 -1.20 -10.72
C GLU A 138 -16.91 -2.33 -11.12
N LEU A 139 -16.38 -3.49 -11.49
CA LEU A 139 -17.17 -4.64 -11.88
C LEU A 139 -17.74 -5.44 -10.69
N GLN A 140 -17.21 -5.26 -9.48
CA GLN A 140 -17.63 -6.04 -8.30
C GLN A 140 -19.13 -5.91 -8.00
N ASP A 141 -19.69 -4.72 -8.12
CA ASP A 141 -21.13 -4.50 -7.90
C ASP A 141 -21.98 -5.22 -8.96
N ILE A 142 -21.53 -5.21 -10.20
CA ILE A 142 -22.20 -5.91 -11.33
C ILE A 142 -22.14 -7.42 -11.09
N ILE A 143 -20.96 -7.94 -10.69
CA ILE A 143 -20.76 -9.36 -10.41
C ILE A 143 -21.66 -9.82 -9.24
N ALA A 144 -21.77 -8.99 -8.20
CA ALA A 144 -22.60 -9.31 -7.04
C ALA A 144 -24.09 -9.41 -7.34
N ILE A 145 -24.58 -8.64 -8.33
CA ILE A 145 -25.99 -8.58 -8.69
C ILE A 145 -26.34 -9.57 -9.80
N LEU A 146 -25.53 -9.62 -10.86
CA LEU A 146 -25.83 -10.33 -12.10
C LEU A 146 -25.02 -11.63 -12.27
N GLY A 147 -23.93 -11.79 -11.54
CA GLY A 147 -22.99 -12.90 -11.69
C GLY A 147 -21.91 -12.66 -12.76
N LEU A 148 -20.91 -13.53 -12.77
CA LEU A 148 -19.79 -13.48 -13.72
C LEU A 148 -20.21 -13.76 -15.17
N ASP A 149 -21.28 -14.51 -15.36
CA ASP A 149 -21.73 -14.98 -16.68
C ASP A 149 -22.30 -13.85 -17.55
N GLU A 150 -22.74 -12.76 -16.93
CA GLU A 150 -23.28 -11.59 -17.63
C GLU A 150 -22.18 -10.60 -18.08
N LEU A 151 -20.93 -10.81 -17.69
CA LEU A 151 -19.81 -9.99 -18.14
C LEU A 151 -19.43 -10.31 -19.58
N SER A 152 -18.91 -9.30 -20.29
CA SER A 152 -18.24 -9.52 -21.57
C SER A 152 -17.03 -10.45 -21.43
N GLU A 153 -16.58 -11.08 -22.51
CA GLU A 153 -15.37 -11.92 -22.49
C GLU A 153 -14.15 -11.12 -22.05
N GLU A 154 -14.05 -9.85 -22.48
CA GLU A 154 -12.98 -8.95 -22.09
C GLU A 154 -13.00 -8.65 -20.58
N ASP A 155 -14.17 -8.30 -20.03
CA ASP A 155 -14.29 -8.04 -18.58
C ASP A 155 -14.06 -9.30 -17.75
N ARG A 156 -14.47 -10.49 -18.22
CA ARG A 156 -14.15 -11.77 -17.54
C ARG A 156 -12.65 -12.01 -17.46
N LEU A 157 -11.92 -11.73 -18.54
CA LEU A 157 -10.47 -11.86 -18.57
C LEU A 157 -9.80 -10.91 -17.58
N ILE A 158 -10.24 -9.64 -17.57
CA ILE A 158 -9.77 -8.63 -16.62
C ILE A 158 -10.02 -9.09 -15.17
N VAL A 159 -11.23 -9.55 -14.86
CA VAL A 159 -11.58 -10.05 -13.53
C VAL A 159 -10.70 -11.24 -13.12
N ASN A 160 -10.47 -12.18 -14.03
CA ASN A 160 -9.61 -13.35 -13.74
C ASN A 160 -8.18 -12.91 -13.40
N ARG A 161 -7.58 -12.04 -14.20
CA ARG A 161 -6.24 -11.49 -13.97
C ARG A 161 -6.17 -10.65 -12.70
N ALA A 162 -7.17 -9.78 -12.47
CA ALA A 162 -7.24 -8.95 -11.28
C ALA A 162 -7.30 -9.77 -9.98
N ARG A 163 -8.07 -10.86 -9.94
CA ARG A 163 -8.14 -11.76 -8.79
C ARG A 163 -6.80 -12.46 -8.52
N LYS A 164 -6.07 -12.82 -9.57
CA LYS A 164 -4.71 -13.36 -9.44
C LYS A 164 -3.75 -12.32 -8.91
N VAL A 165 -3.79 -11.09 -9.46
CA VAL A 165 -3.01 -9.94 -8.97
C VAL A 165 -3.31 -9.66 -7.49
N GLU A 166 -4.58 -9.61 -7.12
CA GLU A 166 -5.00 -9.36 -5.73
C GLU A 166 -4.42 -10.42 -4.77
N ARG A 167 -4.49 -11.70 -5.13
CA ARG A 167 -3.88 -12.77 -4.33
C ARG A 167 -2.36 -12.74 -4.35
N PHE A 168 -1.75 -12.32 -5.45
CA PHE A 168 -0.30 -12.19 -5.57
C PHE A 168 0.27 -11.05 -4.74
N LEU A 169 -0.55 -10.09 -4.34
CA LEU A 169 -0.18 -9.04 -3.36
C LEU A 169 0.02 -9.60 -1.94
N SER A 170 -0.48 -10.83 -1.65
CA SER A 170 -0.15 -11.52 -0.42
C SER A 170 1.28 -12.08 -0.48
N GLN A 171 2.06 -11.82 0.55
CA GLN A 171 3.45 -12.29 0.62
C GLN A 171 3.81 -12.73 2.03
N PRO A 172 4.44 -13.90 2.21
CA PRO A 172 5.00 -14.27 3.49
C PRO A 172 6.11 -13.28 3.87
N PHE A 173 6.09 -12.72 5.06
CA PHE A 173 7.11 -11.79 5.52
C PHE A 173 7.67 -12.20 6.89
N TYR A 174 8.95 -11.93 7.11
CA TYR A 174 9.74 -12.45 8.23
C TYR A 174 9.12 -12.20 9.60
N VAL A 175 8.55 -11.00 9.83
CA VAL A 175 7.94 -10.65 11.12
C VAL A 175 6.72 -11.52 11.44
N ALA A 176 6.04 -12.04 10.42
CA ALA A 176 4.83 -12.85 10.58
C ALA A 176 5.12 -14.36 10.71
N GLU A 177 6.34 -14.83 10.52
CA GLU A 177 6.71 -16.26 10.54
C GLU A 177 6.21 -16.99 11.79
N VAL A 178 6.35 -16.35 12.95
CA VAL A 178 5.93 -16.92 14.24
C VAL A 178 4.42 -17.17 14.30
N PHE A 179 3.64 -16.40 13.56
CA PHE A 179 2.17 -16.47 13.56
C PHE A 179 1.63 -17.33 12.43
N THR A 180 2.27 -17.29 11.28
CA THR A 180 1.78 -17.96 10.06
C THR A 180 2.39 -19.34 9.86
N GLY A 181 3.57 -19.60 10.43
CA GLY A 181 4.37 -20.81 10.16
C GLY A 181 4.97 -20.84 8.75
N LEU A 182 4.88 -19.74 7.99
CA LEU A 182 5.47 -19.60 6.66
C LEU A 182 6.78 -18.83 6.76
N THR A 183 7.80 -19.31 6.06
CA THR A 183 9.09 -18.59 5.95
C THR A 183 8.89 -17.30 5.15
N GLY A 184 9.44 -16.20 5.64
CA GLY A 184 9.39 -14.92 4.96
C GLY A 184 10.16 -14.95 3.64
N GLU A 185 9.64 -14.22 2.66
CA GLU A 185 10.24 -14.11 1.33
C GLU A 185 10.67 -12.66 1.05
N TYR A 186 11.85 -12.52 0.50
CA TYR A 186 12.32 -11.24 -0.04
C TYR A 186 12.38 -11.32 -1.57
N VAL A 187 11.60 -10.48 -2.21
CA VAL A 187 11.55 -10.41 -3.68
C VAL A 187 12.13 -9.07 -4.12
N PRO A 188 13.20 -9.05 -4.94
CA PRO A 188 13.72 -7.81 -5.50
C PRO A 188 12.66 -7.08 -6.34
N VAL A 189 12.73 -5.73 -6.37
CA VAL A 189 11.76 -4.90 -7.11
C VAL A 189 11.71 -5.27 -8.59
N ALA A 190 12.85 -5.53 -9.22
CA ALA A 190 12.89 -5.93 -10.63
C ALA A 190 12.10 -7.23 -10.89
N GLU A 191 12.31 -8.26 -10.08
CA GLU A 191 11.57 -9.51 -10.14
C GLU A 191 10.08 -9.32 -9.84
N THR A 192 9.74 -8.43 -8.92
CA THR A 192 8.34 -8.06 -8.65
C THR A 192 7.68 -7.46 -9.89
N VAL A 193 8.34 -6.52 -10.57
CA VAL A 193 7.80 -5.88 -11.78
C VAL A 193 7.59 -6.91 -12.89
N GLU A 194 8.57 -7.75 -13.17
CA GLU A 194 8.47 -8.83 -14.17
C GLU A 194 7.34 -9.82 -13.84
N SER A 195 7.18 -10.17 -12.56
CA SER A 195 6.14 -11.09 -12.11
C SER A 195 4.74 -10.52 -12.32
N PHE A 196 4.53 -9.24 -12.06
CA PHE A 196 3.25 -8.58 -12.33
C PHE A 196 3.00 -8.43 -13.82
N GLU A 197 4.02 -8.11 -14.62
CA GLU A 197 3.92 -8.00 -16.08
C GLU A 197 3.46 -9.32 -16.70
N SER A 198 4.12 -10.44 -16.40
CA SER A 198 3.73 -11.76 -16.90
C SER A 198 2.27 -12.10 -16.58
N ASN A 199 1.77 -11.66 -15.43
CA ASN A 199 0.38 -11.88 -15.03
C ASN A 199 -0.60 -11.02 -15.86
N ILE A 200 -0.31 -9.73 -16.04
CA ILE A 200 -1.19 -8.83 -16.81
C ILE A 200 -1.13 -9.08 -18.30
N ASP A 201 0.00 -9.55 -18.84
CA ASP A 201 0.15 -9.90 -20.26
C ASP A 201 -0.55 -11.22 -20.62
N GLY A 202 -0.93 -12.00 -19.61
CA GLY A 202 -1.70 -13.23 -19.80
C GLY A 202 -0.89 -14.50 -20.03
N GLU A 203 0.42 -14.44 -19.84
CA GLU A 203 1.28 -15.62 -19.90
C GLU A 203 0.86 -16.70 -18.90
N LEU A 204 0.17 -16.29 -17.84
CA LEU A 204 -0.22 -17.14 -16.72
C LEU A 204 -1.76 -17.31 -16.61
N ASP A 205 -2.50 -17.08 -17.71
CA ASP A 205 -3.97 -17.16 -17.68
C ASP A 205 -4.50 -18.56 -17.31
N GLU A 206 -3.76 -19.61 -17.66
CA GLU A 206 -4.10 -21.01 -17.33
C GLU A 206 -3.75 -21.41 -15.88
N VAL A 207 -2.99 -20.59 -15.15
CA VAL A 207 -2.58 -20.90 -13.77
C VAL A 207 -3.73 -20.66 -12.80
N PRO A 208 -4.05 -21.62 -11.91
CA PRO A 208 -5.17 -21.47 -10.98
C PRO A 208 -4.89 -20.35 -9.96
N GLU A 209 -5.92 -19.55 -9.65
CA GLU A 209 -5.87 -18.42 -8.73
C GLU A 209 -5.25 -18.76 -7.35
N GLN A 210 -5.52 -19.98 -6.84
CA GLN A 210 -5.01 -20.43 -5.54
C GLN A 210 -3.48 -20.54 -5.48
N ALA A 211 -2.81 -20.66 -6.63
CA ALA A 211 -1.35 -20.74 -6.70
C ALA A 211 -0.68 -19.41 -6.32
N TYR A 212 -1.38 -18.30 -6.45
CA TYR A 212 -0.84 -16.94 -6.22
C TYR A 212 -0.82 -16.49 -4.75
N HIS A 213 -1.51 -17.23 -3.88
CA HIS A 213 -1.63 -16.83 -2.47
C HIS A 213 -0.39 -17.18 -1.65
N ASN A 214 0.17 -16.23 -0.91
CA ASN A 214 1.35 -16.41 -0.04
C ASN A 214 2.55 -17.03 -0.77
N VAL A 215 2.99 -16.36 -1.81
CA VAL A 215 4.19 -16.70 -2.59
C VAL A 215 5.08 -15.47 -2.79
N GLY A 216 6.33 -15.66 -3.12
CA GLY A 216 7.23 -14.58 -3.46
C GLY A 216 7.12 -14.17 -4.93
N GLY A 217 7.84 -14.86 -5.83
CA GLY A 217 7.86 -14.57 -7.26
C GLY A 217 7.06 -15.58 -8.09
N VAL A 218 7.01 -15.36 -9.41
CA VAL A 218 6.29 -16.22 -10.37
C VAL A 218 6.79 -17.68 -10.38
N GLU A 219 8.06 -17.92 -10.12
CA GLU A 219 8.59 -19.29 -10.03
C GLU A 219 7.89 -20.10 -8.95
N GLN A 220 7.61 -19.48 -7.81
CA GLN A 220 6.88 -20.12 -6.71
C GLN A 220 5.40 -20.33 -7.07
N VAL A 221 4.78 -19.40 -7.82
CA VAL A 221 3.43 -19.58 -8.37
C VAL A 221 3.35 -20.84 -9.22
N LEU A 222 4.28 -21.00 -10.17
CA LEU A 222 4.32 -22.15 -11.06
C LEU A 222 4.59 -23.46 -10.31
N ALA A 223 5.50 -23.44 -9.34
CA ALA A 223 5.78 -24.60 -8.49
C ALA A 223 4.56 -25.03 -7.67
N LYS A 224 3.82 -24.05 -7.14
CA LYS A 224 2.59 -24.30 -6.37
C LYS A 224 1.46 -24.77 -7.26
N ALA A 225 1.33 -24.24 -8.48
CA ALA A 225 0.34 -24.68 -9.45
C ALA A 225 0.52 -26.17 -9.81
N LYS A 226 1.77 -26.61 -10.04
CA LYS A 226 2.06 -28.03 -10.28
C LYS A 226 1.63 -28.94 -9.13
N LYS A 227 1.92 -28.53 -7.89
CA LYS A 227 1.50 -29.30 -6.70
C LYS A 227 -0.02 -29.39 -6.57
N LEU A 228 -0.75 -28.35 -6.95
CA LEU A 228 -2.22 -28.34 -6.92
C LEU A 228 -2.84 -29.23 -8.00
N GLN A 229 -2.15 -29.47 -9.11
CA GLN A 229 -2.60 -30.40 -10.17
C GLN A 229 -2.33 -31.85 -9.84
N GLU A 230 -1.36 -32.14 -8.98
CA GLU A 230 -0.95 -33.49 -8.57
C GLU A 230 -1.74 -34.00 -7.34
N SER A 231 -2.54 -33.13 -6.69
CA SER A 231 -3.34 -33.45 -5.48
C SER A 231 -4.81 -33.69 -5.80
#